data_c16450d73550d43505e58f9eed3cb8c2
#
_entry.id   c16450d73550d43505e58f9eed3cb8c2
#
_cell.length_a   1.000
_cell.length_b   1.000
_cell.length_c   1.000
_cell.angle_alpha   90.00
_cell.angle_beta   90.00
_cell.angle_gamma   90.00
#
_symmetry.space_group_name_H-M   'P 1'
#
loop_
_entity.id
_entity.type
_entity.pdbx_description
1 polymer ?
#
loop_
_entity_poly.entity_id
_entity_poly.type
_entity_poly.pdbx_seq_one_letter_code
_entity_poly.pdbx_strand_id
1 'polypeptide(L)'
;GLGDVYKRQPERCPVCQGETKIRQVGNAKALYCMNPECQAKHVKAFALFVSRDALNIEGLSEATLEKFISRGYIHTFADIFHLDQYKDEIRGMEGFGEKSYRKLIESVEKARTTTLPRVVYSLGIAGIGLANAKVICRELKYDVEALLMVTEEELNEIQGVGEVLAKAFTGYFSDAKHVENFRKLLEELTIPEETSTKKQIFEGVNFVITGSVTHFANRGEVKELIESLGGKVT
;
A
#
# COMPACT_ATOMS: atom_id res chain seq x y z
N GLY A 1 -6.18 -34.33 -28.32
CA GLY A 1 -6.51 -33.01 -28.72
C GLY A 1 -6.20 -31.99 -27.68
N LEU A 2 -5.65 -30.88 -28.07
CA LEU A 2 -5.27 -29.73 -27.20
C LEU A 2 -6.49 -28.93 -26.70
N GLY A 3 -7.72 -29.42 -26.89
CA GLY A 3 -8.95 -28.71 -26.56
C GLY A 3 -9.48 -28.85 -25.14
N ASP A 4 -9.01 -29.84 -24.37
CA ASP A 4 -9.58 -30.15 -23.05
C ASP A 4 -8.83 -29.54 -21.85
N VAL A 5 -7.93 -28.64 -22.08
CA VAL A 5 -7.14 -28.00 -21.01
C VAL A 5 -7.80 -26.75 -20.46
N TYR A 6 -8.92 -26.31 -21.00
CA TYR A 6 -9.79 -25.31 -20.34
C TYR A 6 -10.57 -25.98 -19.21
N LYS A 7 -9.81 -26.38 -18.24
CA LYS A 7 -10.22 -27.10 -17.06
C LYS A 7 -11.27 -26.32 -16.29
N ARG A 8 -12.20 -27.08 -15.74
CA ARG A 8 -13.13 -26.65 -14.72
C ARG A 8 -12.41 -25.72 -13.75
N GLN A 9 -12.78 -24.46 -13.80
CA GLN A 9 -12.29 -23.51 -12.83
C GLN A 9 -12.79 -23.98 -11.45
N PRO A 10 -11.95 -23.91 -10.42
CA PRO A 10 -12.35 -24.38 -9.11
C PRO A 10 -13.52 -23.55 -8.59
N GLU A 11 -14.61 -24.20 -8.27
CA GLU A 11 -15.80 -23.58 -7.67
C GLU A 11 -15.53 -23.08 -6.24
N ARG A 12 -14.48 -23.62 -5.63
CA ARG A 12 -14.03 -23.28 -4.28
C ARG A 12 -12.58 -22.86 -4.25
N CYS A 13 -12.27 -21.88 -3.40
CA CYS A 13 -10.92 -21.42 -3.18
C CYS A 13 -10.05 -22.56 -2.63
N PRO A 14 -8.89 -22.84 -3.23
CA PRO A 14 -8.00 -23.91 -2.74
C PRO A 14 -7.40 -23.63 -1.36
N VAL A 15 -7.41 -22.37 -0.91
CA VAL A 15 -6.83 -21.97 0.39
C VAL A 15 -7.86 -22.03 1.51
N CYS A 16 -9.05 -21.45 1.31
CA CYS A 16 -10.04 -21.30 2.38
C CYS A 16 -11.35 -22.06 2.13
N GLN A 17 -11.49 -22.76 1.00
CA GLN A 17 -12.71 -23.47 0.57
C GLN A 17 -13.94 -22.56 0.39
N GLY A 18 -13.76 -21.23 0.45
CA GLY A 18 -14.83 -20.27 0.18
C GLY A 18 -15.24 -20.24 -1.29
N GLU A 19 -16.40 -19.69 -1.56
CA GLU A 19 -16.94 -19.51 -2.92
C GLU A 19 -15.97 -18.69 -3.80
N THR A 20 -15.87 -19.04 -5.08
CA THR A 20 -15.11 -18.27 -6.07
C THR A 20 -16.02 -17.73 -7.15
N LYS A 21 -15.70 -16.52 -7.66
CA LYS A 21 -16.41 -15.89 -8.79
C LYS A 21 -15.43 -15.32 -9.80
N ILE A 22 -15.83 -15.42 -11.07
CA ILE A 22 -15.10 -14.77 -12.16
C ILE A 22 -15.41 -13.28 -12.12
N ARG A 23 -14.35 -12.46 -12.08
CA ARG A 23 -14.45 -11.01 -12.24
C ARG A 23 -13.65 -10.57 -13.47
N GLN A 24 -14.17 -9.59 -14.17
CA GLN A 24 -13.45 -8.94 -15.26
C GLN A 24 -12.63 -7.79 -14.69
N VAL A 25 -11.32 -7.79 -14.98
CA VAL A 25 -10.39 -6.74 -14.62
C VAL A 25 -9.75 -6.23 -15.92
N GLY A 26 -10.19 -5.09 -16.40
CA GLY A 26 -9.85 -4.61 -17.72
C GLY A 26 -10.33 -5.58 -18.80
N ASN A 27 -9.42 -6.04 -19.65
CA ASN A 27 -9.73 -7.03 -20.71
C ASN A 27 -9.53 -8.49 -20.27
N ALA A 28 -9.08 -8.75 -19.06
CA ALA A 28 -8.83 -10.08 -18.52
C ALA A 28 -9.96 -10.54 -17.60
N LYS A 29 -10.28 -11.83 -17.68
CA LYS A 29 -11.17 -12.49 -16.70
C LYS A 29 -10.31 -13.27 -15.72
N ALA A 30 -10.53 -13.07 -14.43
CA ALA A 30 -9.82 -13.76 -13.37
C ALA A 30 -10.79 -14.34 -12.32
N LEU A 31 -10.40 -15.47 -11.74
CA LEU A 31 -11.17 -16.12 -10.68
C LEU A 31 -10.77 -15.52 -9.33
N TYR A 32 -11.76 -15.08 -8.57
CA TYR A 32 -11.57 -14.45 -7.26
C TYR A 32 -12.27 -15.23 -6.17
N CYS A 33 -11.58 -15.43 -5.06
CA CYS A 33 -12.20 -15.92 -3.83
C CYS A 33 -13.12 -14.83 -3.25
N MET A 34 -14.32 -15.21 -2.88
CA MET A 34 -15.31 -14.27 -2.33
C MET A 34 -15.21 -14.14 -0.80
N ASN A 35 -14.51 -15.03 -0.12
CA ASN A 35 -14.30 -14.95 1.32
C ASN A 35 -13.36 -13.77 1.66
N PRO A 36 -13.84 -12.76 2.40
CA PRO A 36 -12.98 -11.63 2.83
C PRO A 36 -11.87 -12.07 3.79
N GLU A 37 -12.13 -13.10 4.60
CA GLU A 37 -11.21 -13.64 5.60
C GLU A 37 -10.26 -14.71 5.04
N CYS A 38 -10.12 -14.79 3.71
CA CYS A 38 -9.21 -15.74 3.10
C CYS A 38 -7.74 -15.39 3.43
N GLN A 39 -7.00 -16.33 3.98
CA GLN A 39 -5.60 -16.15 4.35
C GLN A 39 -4.74 -15.68 3.18
N ALA A 40 -4.99 -16.18 1.96
CA ALA A 40 -4.26 -15.73 0.78
C ALA A 40 -4.47 -14.23 0.46
N LYS A 41 -5.66 -13.69 0.74
CA LYS A 41 -5.92 -12.26 0.61
C LYS A 41 -5.18 -11.46 1.67
N HIS A 42 -5.13 -11.94 2.89
CA HIS A 42 -4.36 -11.31 3.97
C HIS A 42 -2.87 -11.28 3.62
N VAL A 43 -2.30 -12.39 3.15
CA VAL A 43 -0.90 -12.42 2.70
C VAL A 43 -0.64 -11.39 1.60
N LYS A 44 -1.52 -11.30 0.59
CA LYS A 44 -1.39 -10.32 -0.50
C LYS A 44 -1.52 -8.88 -0.02
N ALA A 45 -2.44 -8.60 0.91
CA ALA A 45 -2.60 -7.28 1.51
C ALA A 45 -1.33 -6.85 2.27
N PHE A 46 -0.76 -7.73 3.08
CA PHE A 46 0.51 -7.47 3.77
C PHE A 46 1.69 -7.35 2.80
N ALA A 47 1.74 -8.15 1.73
CA ALA A 47 2.78 -8.06 0.71
C ALA A 47 2.78 -6.68 0.02
N LEU A 48 1.60 -6.12 -0.27
CA LEU A 48 1.48 -4.76 -0.77
C LEU A 48 1.94 -3.74 0.29
N PHE A 49 1.48 -3.89 1.53
CA PHE A 49 1.82 -2.99 2.63
C PHE A 49 3.33 -2.84 2.83
N VAL A 50 4.09 -3.94 2.76
CA VAL A 50 5.54 -3.94 2.94
C VAL A 50 6.32 -3.63 1.66
N SER A 51 5.65 -3.51 0.52
CA SER A 51 6.30 -3.31 -0.78
C SER A 51 7.07 -1.99 -0.85
N ARG A 52 7.99 -1.90 -1.82
CA ARG A 52 8.90 -0.77 -1.99
C ARG A 52 8.19 0.59 -2.11
N ASP A 53 7.08 0.64 -2.85
CA ASP A 53 6.33 1.87 -3.09
C ASP A 53 5.31 2.20 -1.98
N ALA A 54 5.11 1.26 -1.05
CA ALA A 54 4.33 1.43 0.16
C ALA A 54 5.25 1.76 1.36
N LEU A 55 5.26 0.93 2.42
CA LEU A 55 6.07 1.19 3.61
C LEU A 55 7.55 0.78 3.45
N ASN A 56 7.89 0.07 2.37
CA ASN A 56 9.25 -0.36 2.05
C ASN A 56 9.95 -1.10 3.20
N ILE A 57 9.31 -2.15 3.70
CA ILE A 57 9.84 -2.99 4.77
C ILE A 57 10.51 -4.22 4.15
N GLU A 58 11.81 -4.33 4.33
CA GLU A 58 12.60 -5.46 3.86
C GLU A 58 12.56 -6.64 4.84
N GLY A 59 12.76 -7.86 4.32
CA GLY A 59 12.84 -9.07 5.13
C GLY A 59 11.52 -9.80 5.35
N LEU A 60 10.42 -9.34 4.73
CA LEU A 60 9.09 -9.94 4.80
C LEU A 60 8.64 -10.44 3.42
N SER A 61 9.14 -11.62 3.01
CA SER A 61 8.62 -12.33 1.83
C SER A 61 7.17 -12.80 2.06
N GLU A 62 6.44 -13.13 0.99
CA GLU A 62 5.09 -13.70 1.11
C GLU A 62 5.08 -14.96 1.99
N ALA A 63 6.08 -15.83 1.86
CA ALA A 63 6.21 -17.02 2.69
C ALA A 63 6.44 -16.70 4.18
N THR A 64 7.21 -15.66 4.47
CA THR A 64 7.41 -15.18 5.86
C THR A 64 6.12 -14.56 6.41
N LEU A 65 5.44 -13.74 5.61
CA LEU A 65 4.15 -13.13 5.99
C LEU A 65 3.10 -14.20 6.27
N GLU A 66 3.03 -15.25 5.45
CA GLU A 66 2.11 -16.38 5.67
C GLU A 66 2.39 -17.07 7.01
N LYS A 67 3.66 -17.31 7.34
CA LYS A 67 4.05 -17.86 8.64
C LYS A 67 3.65 -16.95 9.81
N PHE A 68 3.87 -15.66 9.69
CA PHE A 68 3.54 -14.68 10.74
C PHE A 68 2.02 -14.55 10.95
N ILE A 69 1.25 -14.55 9.87
CA ILE A 69 -0.21 -14.58 9.94
C ILE A 69 -0.71 -15.88 10.59
N SER A 70 -0.20 -17.03 10.15
CA SER A 70 -0.60 -18.34 10.67
C SER A 70 -0.27 -18.52 12.16
N ARG A 71 0.81 -17.89 12.62
CA ARG A 71 1.24 -17.94 14.04
C ARG A 71 0.56 -16.86 14.90
N GLY A 72 -0.25 -15.99 14.29
CA GLY A 72 -0.93 -14.91 14.99
C GLY A 72 -0.03 -13.77 15.42
N TYR A 73 1.15 -13.59 14.80
CA TYR A 73 2.04 -12.48 15.10
C TYR A 73 1.54 -11.17 14.50
N ILE A 74 0.86 -11.23 13.37
CA ILE A 74 0.27 -10.09 12.69
C ILE A 74 -1.18 -10.39 12.29
N HIS A 75 -2.10 -9.47 12.64
CA HIS A 75 -3.51 -9.46 12.27
C HIS A 75 -3.86 -8.19 11.49
N THR A 76 -3.31 -7.06 11.91
CA THR A 76 -3.47 -5.74 11.29
C THR A 76 -2.11 -5.20 10.87
N PHE A 77 -2.09 -4.18 10.02
CA PHE A 77 -0.82 -3.57 9.58
C PHE A 77 -0.03 -2.96 10.74
N ALA A 78 -0.70 -2.41 11.75
CA ALA A 78 -0.04 -1.88 12.94
C ALA A 78 0.79 -2.93 13.69
N ASP A 79 0.39 -4.19 13.65
CA ASP A 79 1.07 -5.29 14.34
C ASP A 79 2.50 -5.52 13.83
N ILE A 80 2.80 -5.13 12.59
CA ILE A 80 4.17 -5.22 12.04
C ILE A 80 5.16 -4.39 12.86
N PHE A 81 4.70 -3.28 13.43
CA PHE A 81 5.53 -2.40 14.26
C PHE A 81 5.75 -2.91 15.69
N HIS A 82 5.16 -4.06 16.02
CA HIS A 82 5.27 -4.74 17.32
C HIS A 82 5.83 -6.17 17.21
N LEU A 83 6.52 -6.49 16.13
CA LEU A 83 7.14 -7.81 15.92
C LEU A 83 8.27 -8.12 16.93
N ASP A 84 8.82 -7.13 17.58
CA ASP A 84 9.80 -7.27 18.64
C ASP A 84 9.30 -8.07 19.84
N GLN A 85 7.98 -8.12 20.08
CA GLN A 85 7.36 -9.00 21.11
C GLN A 85 7.63 -10.49 20.85
N TYR A 86 7.85 -10.87 19.60
CA TYR A 86 8.05 -12.26 19.15
C TYR A 86 9.51 -12.53 18.77
N LYS A 87 10.43 -11.78 19.38
CA LYS A 87 11.87 -11.85 19.06
C LYS A 87 12.41 -13.26 19.08
N ASP A 88 12.18 -13.99 20.16
CA ASP A 88 12.77 -15.31 20.35
C ASP A 88 12.15 -16.35 19.41
N GLU A 89 10.84 -16.27 19.20
CA GLU A 89 10.11 -17.12 18.27
C GLU A 89 10.55 -16.88 16.82
N ILE A 90 10.69 -15.62 16.41
CA ILE A 90 11.12 -15.28 15.04
C ILE A 90 12.55 -15.71 14.80
N ARG A 91 13.47 -15.50 15.75
CA ARG A 91 14.86 -15.92 15.65
C ARG A 91 15.02 -17.43 15.56
N GLY A 92 14.12 -18.18 16.20
CA GLY A 92 14.08 -19.64 16.15
C GLY A 92 13.45 -20.23 14.88
N MET A 93 12.86 -19.40 14.01
CA MET A 93 12.26 -19.89 12.77
C MET A 93 13.32 -20.30 11.76
N GLU A 94 13.01 -21.36 10.98
CA GLU A 94 13.82 -21.75 9.83
C GLU A 94 13.95 -20.58 8.82
N GLY A 95 15.17 -20.27 8.42
CA GLY A 95 15.49 -19.14 7.53
C GLY A 95 15.64 -17.80 8.25
N PHE A 96 15.37 -17.73 9.55
CA PHE A 96 15.68 -16.60 10.41
C PHE A 96 16.82 -16.95 11.39
N GLY A 97 17.57 -15.93 11.75
CA GLY A 97 18.57 -15.95 12.79
C GLY A 97 18.74 -14.52 13.32
N GLU A 98 19.70 -14.31 14.19
CA GLU A 98 19.96 -12.99 14.80
C GLU A 98 20.12 -11.87 13.76
N LYS A 99 20.90 -12.15 12.70
CA LYS A 99 21.18 -11.16 11.65
C LYS A 99 19.92 -10.79 10.84
N SER A 100 19.13 -11.78 10.46
CA SER A 100 17.88 -11.56 9.70
C SER A 100 16.84 -10.86 10.54
N TYR A 101 16.69 -11.24 11.80
CA TYR A 101 15.81 -10.56 12.75
C TYR A 101 16.19 -9.09 12.93
N ARG A 102 17.47 -8.80 13.19
CA ARG A 102 17.94 -7.43 13.37
C ARG A 102 17.68 -6.57 12.13
N LYS A 103 17.98 -7.06 10.93
CA LYS A 103 17.69 -6.36 9.69
C LYS A 103 16.19 -6.08 9.51
N LEU A 104 15.34 -7.04 9.86
CA LEU A 104 13.89 -6.86 9.81
C LEU A 104 13.46 -5.73 10.75
N ILE A 105 13.88 -5.76 12.01
CA ILE A 105 13.50 -4.72 12.98
C ILE A 105 14.05 -3.36 12.60
N GLU A 106 15.28 -3.26 12.12
CA GLU A 106 15.85 -2.02 11.60
C GLU A 106 15.01 -1.46 10.44
N SER A 107 14.56 -2.33 9.52
CA SER A 107 13.70 -1.94 8.40
C SER A 107 12.32 -1.48 8.86
N VAL A 108 11.72 -2.18 9.83
CA VAL A 108 10.43 -1.79 10.45
C VAL A 108 10.55 -0.41 11.13
N GLU A 109 11.59 -0.19 11.92
CA GLU A 109 11.79 1.11 12.59
C GLU A 109 12.01 2.25 11.58
N LYS A 110 12.76 2.00 10.50
CA LYS A 110 12.94 2.96 9.42
C LYS A 110 11.61 3.31 8.72
N ALA A 111 10.73 2.34 8.57
CA ALA A 111 9.43 2.51 7.92
C ALA A 111 8.44 3.35 8.74
N ARG A 112 8.70 3.59 10.03
CA ARG A 112 7.85 4.47 10.87
C ARG A 112 7.82 5.90 10.33
N THR A 113 8.87 6.38 9.69
CA THR A 113 8.90 7.67 9.01
C THR A 113 8.55 7.49 7.55
N THR A 114 7.40 7.98 7.15
CA THR A 114 6.85 7.80 5.80
C THR A 114 6.00 9.01 5.40
N THR A 115 5.34 8.95 4.24
CA THR A 115 4.45 9.98 3.74
C THR A 115 3.01 9.51 3.74
N LEU A 116 2.04 10.40 3.87
CA LEU A 116 0.62 10.06 3.85
C LEU A 116 0.19 9.36 2.55
N PRO A 117 0.63 9.78 1.34
CA PRO A 117 0.33 9.06 0.11
C PRO A 117 0.80 7.60 0.10
N ARG A 118 1.97 7.31 0.67
CA ARG A 118 2.48 5.94 0.78
C ARG A 118 1.63 5.10 1.73
N VAL A 119 1.19 5.68 2.83
CA VAL A 119 0.27 5.01 3.77
C VAL A 119 -1.06 4.71 3.09
N VAL A 120 -1.66 5.67 2.39
CA VAL A 120 -2.91 5.47 1.64
C VAL A 120 -2.75 4.38 0.58
N TYR A 121 -1.67 4.43 -0.20
CA TYR A 121 -1.37 3.39 -1.19
C TYR A 121 -1.22 2.00 -0.54
N SER A 122 -0.56 1.93 0.62
CA SER A 122 -0.32 0.68 1.34
C SER A 122 -1.59 -0.04 1.81
N LEU A 123 -2.71 0.67 1.91
CA LEU A 123 -4.01 0.10 2.29
C LEU A 123 -4.61 -0.81 1.23
N GLY A 124 -4.15 -0.73 -0.03
CA GLY A 124 -4.63 -1.58 -1.11
C GLY A 124 -6.06 -1.27 -1.56
N ILE A 125 -6.49 0.00 -1.47
CA ILE A 125 -7.80 0.43 -1.96
C ILE A 125 -7.86 0.18 -3.48
N ALA A 126 -8.93 -0.48 -3.94
CA ALA A 126 -9.06 -0.91 -5.33
C ALA A 126 -8.88 0.26 -6.32
N GLY A 127 -7.95 0.10 -7.26
CA GLY A 127 -7.63 1.09 -8.30
C GLY A 127 -6.81 2.29 -7.83
N ILE A 128 -6.58 2.46 -6.53
CA ILE A 128 -5.77 3.55 -5.99
C ILE A 128 -4.29 3.15 -6.00
N GLY A 129 -3.57 3.59 -7.02
CA GLY A 129 -2.12 3.50 -7.09
C GLY A 129 -1.45 4.66 -6.35
N LEU A 130 -0.10 4.62 -6.25
CA LEU A 130 0.67 5.65 -5.56
C LEU A 130 0.45 7.05 -6.17
N ALA A 131 0.35 7.13 -7.51
CA ALA A 131 0.09 8.40 -8.19
C ALA A 131 -1.26 9.01 -7.79
N ASN A 132 -2.32 8.20 -7.77
CA ASN A 132 -3.65 8.65 -7.33
C ASN A 132 -3.65 9.03 -5.84
N ALA A 133 -2.98 8.26 -5.00
CA ALA A 133 -2.84 8.57 -3.58
C ALA A 133 -2.15 9.92 -3.36
N LYS A 134 -1.08 10.22 -4.12
CA LYS A 134 -0.38 11.53 -4.08
C LYS A 134 -1.32 12.68 -4.45
N VAL A 135 -2.09 12.53 -5.52
CA VAL A 135 -3.04 13.57 -5.97
C VAL A 135 -4.12 13.80 -4.93
N ILE A 136 -4.76 12.73 -4.44
CA ILE A 136 -5.84 12.83 -3.44
C ILE A 136 -5.32 13.48 -2.15
N CYS A 137 -4.19 13.03 -1.62
CA CYS A 137 -3.62 13.60 -0.39
C CYS A 137 -3.28 15.09 -0.56
N ARG A 138 -2.71 15.47 -1.70
CA ARG A 138 -2.38 16.87 -1.99
C ARG A 138 -3.62 17.75 -2.06
N GLU A 139 -4.65 17.34 -2.80
CA GLU A 139 -5.90 18.11 -2.92
C GLU A 139 -6.63 18.25 -1.58
N LEU A 140 -6.54 17.24 -0.73
CA LEU A 140 -7.06 17.26 0.65
C LEU A 140 -6.05 17.83 1.67
N LYS A 141 -4.98 18.47 1.20
CA LYS A 141 -3.98 19.20 2.02
C LYS A 141 -3.30 18.33 3.09
N TYR A 142 -3.14 17.05 2.80
CA TYR A 142 -2.56 16.05 3.72
C TYR A 142 -3.28 15.95 5.07
N ASP A 143 -4.54 16.34 5.12
CA ASP A 143 -5.38 16.28 6.31
C ASP A 143 -6.07 14.90 6.41
N VAL A 144 -5.73 14.15 7.47
CA VAL A 144 -6.29 12.82 7.72
C VAL A 144 -7.80 12.86 7.91
N GLU A 145 -8.32 13.84 8.64
CA GLU A 145 -9.77 13.95 8.85
C GLU A 145 -10.49 14.29 7.54
N ALA A 146 -9.90 15.13 6.70
CA ALA A 146 -10.43 15.41 5.36
C ALA A 146 -10.47 14.14 4.50
N LEU A 147 -9.43 13.29 4.55
CA LEU A 147 -9.40 11.98 3.86
C LEU A 147 -10.54 11.06 4.30
N LEU A 148 -10.81 11.01 5.61
CA LEU A 148 -11.84 10.14 6.18
C LEU A 148 -13.26 10.63 5.91
N MET A 149 -13.43 11.94 5.70
CA MET A 149 -14.73 12.59 5.53
C MET A 149 -15.07 12.94 4.08
N VAL A 150 -14.12 12.80 3.14
CA VAL A 150 -14.29 13.17 1.74
C VAL A 150 -15.46 12.42 1.10
N THR A 151 -16.24 13.13 0.27
CA THR A 151 -17.36 12.56 -0.48
C THR A 151 -16.95 12.11 -1.89
N GLU A 152 -17.80 11.30 -2.53
CA GLU A 152 -17.57 10.90 -3.93
C GLU A 152 -17.58 12.12 -4.86
N GLU A 153 -18.45 13.07 -4.60
CA GLU A 153 -18.57 14.31 -5.38
C GLU A 153 -17.28 15.12 -5.32
N GLU A 154 -16.76 15.34 -4.12
CA GLU A 154 -15.50 16.07 -3.91
C GLU A 154 -14.31 15.34 -4.58
N LEU A 155 -14.25 14.02 -4.50
CA LEU A 155 -13.20 13.24 -5.18
C LEU A 155 -13.32 13.31 -6.70
N ASN A 156 -14.53 13.32 -7.25
CA ASN A 156 -14.77 13.43 -8.69
C ASN A 156 -14.34 14.77 -9.28
N GLU A 157 -14.26 15.83 -8.47
CA GLU A 157 -13.72 17.12 -8.89
C GLU A 157 -12.19 17.11 -9.05
N ILE A 158 -11.52 16.12 -8.46
CA ILE A 158 -10.07 15.98 -8.53
C ILE A 158 -9.67 15.41 -9.89
N GLN A 159 -8.83 16.13 -10.62
CA GLN A 159 -8.34 15.69 -11.92
C GLN A 159 -7.61 14.34 -11.82
N GLY A 160 -8.06 13.36 -12.58
CA GLY A 160 -7.49 12.01 -12.60
C GLY A 160 -8.16 11.03 -11.63
N VAL A 161 -9.14 11.49 -10.83
CA VAL A 161 -9.96 10.64 -9.97
C VAL A 161 -11.36 10.54 -10.61
N GLY A 162 -11.64 9.41 -11.23
CA GLY A 162 -12.96 9.14 -11.80
C GLY A 162 -13.91 8.48 -10.80
N GLU A 163 -15.17 8.32 -11.20
CA GLU A 163 -16.25 7.77 -10.38
C GLU A 163 -15.90 6.42 -9.74
N VAL A 164 -15.24 5.53 -10.48
CA VAL A 164 -14.83 4.20 -9.98
C VAL A 164 -13.84 4.31 -8.82
N LEU A 165 -12.87 5.20 -8.94
CA LEU A 165 -11.86 5.43 -7.88
C LEU A 165 -12.48 6.14 -6.68
N ALA A 166 -13.35 7.13 -6.91
CA ALA A 166 -14.05 7.85 -5.88
C ALA A 166 -14.92 6.90 -5.03
N LYS A 167 -15.69 6.03 -5.67
CA LYS A 167 -16.49 4.99 -4.98
C LYS A 167 -15.64 4.00 -4.20
N ALA A 168 -14.53 3.54 -4.76
CA ALA A 168 -13.62 2.62 -4.08
C ALA A 168 -13.00 3.26 -2.83
N PHE A 169 -12.57 4.50 -2.93
CA PHE A 169 -11.96 5.25 -1.83
C PHE A 169 -12.96 5.52 -0.69
N THR A 170 -14.11 6.11 -1.00
CA THR A 170 -15.14 6.38 0.01
C THR A 170 -15.72 5.12 0.59
N GLY A 171 -15.90 4.07 -0.21
CA GLY A 171 -16.35 2.76 0.25
C GLY A 171 -15.39 2.10 1.23
N TYR A 172 -14.08 2.25 1.03
CA TYR A 172 -13.09 1.74 1.97
C TYR A 172 -13.20 2.41 3.34
N PHE A 173 -13.26 3.73 3.39
CA PHE A 173 -13.35 4.49 4.64
C PHE A 173 -14.77 4.60 5.22
N SER A 174 -15.78 4.08 4.55
CA SER A 174 -17.12 3.92 5.14
C SER A 174 -17.20 2.72 6.09
N ASP A 175 -16.26 1.79 6.03
CA ASP A 175 -16.12 0.67 6.96
C ASP A 175 -15.44 1.15 8.25
N ALA A 176 -16.17 1.09 9.36
CA ALA A 176 -15.67 1.53 10.67
C ALA A 176 -14.42 0.78 11.13
N LYS A 177 -14.29 -0.51 10.75
CA LYS A 177 -13.11 -1.32 11.08
C LYS A 177 -11.88 -0.87 10.28
N HIS A 178 -12.05 -0.50 9.02
CA HIS A 178 -10.98 0.09 8.21
C HIS A 178 -10.50 1.42 8.81
N VAL A 179 -11.42 2.27 9.21
CA VAL A 179 -11.08 3.55 9.87
C VAL A 179 -10.33 3.32 11.17
N GLU A 180 -10.79 2.41 12.02
CA GLU A 180 -10.12 2.05 13.28
C GLU A 180 -8.70 1.55 13.03
N ASN A 181 -8.53 0.60 12.10
CA ASN A 181 -7.22 0.05 11.77
C ASN A 181 -6.29 1.10 11.15
N PHE A 182 -6.83 2.00 10.33
CA PHE A 182 -6.07 3.11 9.77
C PHE A 182 -5.57 4.07 10.84
N ARG A 183 -6.43 4.44 11.81
CA ARG A 183 -6.02 5.29 12.94
C ARG A 183 -4.96 4.62 13.80
N LYS A 184 -5.11 3.34 14.10
CA LYS A 184 -4.08 2.56 14.84
C LYS A 184 -2.75 2.51 14.09
N LEU A 185 -2.80 2.35 12.76
CA LEU A 185 -1.60 2.40 11.93
C LEU A 185 -0.91 3.77 12.00
N LEU A 186 -1.67 4.85 11.92
CA LEU A 186 -1.12 6.22 12.01
C LEU A 186 -0.45 6.50 13.36
N GLU A 187 -0.90 5.89 14.45
CA GLU A 187 -0.27 6.01 15.77
C GLU A 187 1.16 5.44 15.79
N GLU A 188 1.46 4.46 14.93
CA GLU A 188 2.78 3.84 14.79
C GLU A 188 3.73 4.64 13.89
N LEU A 189 3.21 5.61 13.14
CA LEU A 189 3.92 6.31 12.08
C LEU A 189 4.23 7.76 12.46
N THR A 190 5.36 8.24 11.97
CA THR A 190 5.71 9.66 11.95
C THR A 190 5.60 10.13 10.51
N ILE A 191 4.59 10.94 10.22
CA ILE A 191 4.40 11.58 8.92
C ILE A 191 4.82 13.02 9.08
N PRO A 192 5.99 13.44 8.53
CA PRO A 192 6.40 14.82 8.55
C PRO A 192 5.31 15.69 7.93
N GLU A 193 5.00 16.81 8.55
CA GLU A 193 4.11 17.79 7.93
C GLU A 193 4.69 18.16 6.58
N GLU A 194 4.06 17.73 5.50
CA GLU A 194 4.28 18.30 4.19
C GLU A 194 3.68 19.69 4.24
N THR A 195 4.49 20.63 4.74
CA THR A 195 4.09 22.03 4.69
C THR A 195 3.87 22.39 3.24
N SER A 196 2.63 22.71 2.91
CA SER A 196 2.19 23.31 1.65
C SER A 196 2.91 24.65 1.36
N THR A 197 3.94 24.96 2.10
CA THR A 197 4.74 26.18 2.05
C THR A 197 6.10 26.02 1.36
N LYS A 198 6.44 24.87 0.77
CA LYS A 198 7.48 24.89 -0.26
C LYS A 198 6.94 25.76 -1.38
N LYS A 199 7.53 26.95 -1.55
CA LYS A 199 7.21 27.84 -2.67
C LYS A 199 7.14 26.98 -3.91
N GLN A 200 6.00 27.02 -4.61
CA GLN A 200 5.77 26.29 -5.87
C GLN A 200 6.58 26.96 -6.98
N ILE A 201 7.91 26.97 -6.82
CA ILE A 201 8.85 27.68 -7.72
C ILE A 201 8.86 27.12 -9.14
N PHE A 202 8.35 25.90 -9.30
CA PHE A 202 8.26 25.23 -10.59
C PHE A 202 6.82 25.06 -11.10
N GLU A 203 5.87 25.80 -10.54
CA GLU A 203 4.47 25.75 -10.98
C GLU A 203 4.37 26.13 -12.47
N GLY A 204 3.73 25.26 -13.26
CA GLY A 204 3.58 25.43 -14.71
C GLY A 204 4.81 25.05 -15.53
N VAL A 205 5.91 24.59 -14.91
CA VAL A 205 7.13 24.18 -15.63
C VAL A 205 7.14 22.66 -15.84
N ASN A 206 7.37 22.25 -17.09
CA ASN A 206 7.58 20.84 -17.44
C ASN A 206 9.09 20.54 -17.50
N PHE A 207 9.50 19.45 -16.86
CA PHE A 207 10.88 18.99 -16.81
C PHE A 207 11.01 17.65 -17.55
N VAL A 208 12.14 17.49 -18.23
CA VAL A 208 12.59 16.22 -18.79
C VAL A 208 13.93 15.87 -18.16
N ILE A 209 14.00 14.74 -17.46
CA ILE A 209 15.26 14.32 -16.82
C ILE A 209 16.03 13.45 -17.80
N THR A 210 17.10 14.02 -18.39
CA THR A 210 18.04 13.32 -19.28
C THR A 210 19.41 13.16 -18.62
N GLY A 211 20.08 12.06 -18.90
CA GLY A 211 21.42 11.81 -18.36
C GLY A 211 21.45 11.22 -16.95
N SER A 212 22.63 11.16 -16.33
CA SER A 212 22.87 10.70 -14.97
C SER A 212 22.73 11.85 -13.98
N VAL A 213 22.21 11.55 -12.80
CA VAL A 213 22.11 12.51 -11.68
C VAL A 213 23.23 12.24 -10.69
N THR A 214 24.02 13.26 -10.36
CA THR A 214 25.23 13.12 -9.52
C THR A 214 25.01 13.48 -8.06
N HIS A 215 23.99 14.31 -7.76
CA HIS A 215 23.68 14.79 -6.40
C HIS A 215 22.46 14.11 -5.76
N PHE A 216 21.86 13.14 -6.46
CA PHE A 216 20.70 12.38 -6.00
C PHE A 216 20.99 10.90 -6.17
N ALA A 217 20.40 10.06 -5.34
CA ALA A 217 20.60 8.62 -5.40
C ALA A 217 20.05 7.99 -6.70
N ASN A 218 19.00 8.59 -7.26
CA ASN A 218 18.40 8.16 -8.52
C ASN A 218 17.50 9.25 -9.13
N ARG A 219 17.05 9.03 -10.37
CA ARG A 219 16.13 9.95 -11.07
C ARG A 219 14.77 10.12 -10.38
N GLY A 220 14.33 9.12 -9.60
CA GLY A 220 13.08 9.18 -8.85
C GLY A 220 13.10 10.27 -7.79
N GLU A 221 14.21 10.44 -7.07
CA GLU A 221 14.37 11.50 -6.08
C GLU A 221 14.32 12.90 -6.72
N VAL A 222 14.94 13.06 -7.89
CA VAL A 222 14.88 14.34 -8.65
C VAL A 222 13.45 14.63 -9.07
N LYS A 223 12.73 13.60 -9.57
CA LYS A 223 11.32 13.73 -9.95
C LYS A 223 10.48 14.16 -8.74
N GLU A 224 10.63 13.49 -7.62
CA GLU A 224 9.88 13.80 -6.38
C GLU A 224 10.17 15.24 -5.91
N LEU A 225 11.42 15.69 -6.00
CA LEU A 225 11.77 17.07 -5.64
C LEU A 225 11.11 18.08 -6.58
N ILE A 226 11.18 17.86 -7.89
CA ILE A 226 10.58 18.76 -8.89
C ILE A 226 9.05 18.83 -8.68
N GLU A 227 8.40 17.68 -8.50
CA GLU A 227 6.95 17.60 -8.27
C GLU A 227 6.56 18.25 -6.93
N SER A 228 7.38 18.11 -5.88
CA SER A 228 7.16 18.78 -4.59
C SER A 228 7.23 20.30 -4.66
N LEU A 229 7.91 20.83 -5.68
CA LEU A 229 8.05 22.26 -5.96
C LEU A 229 7.06 22.76 -7.04
N GLY A 230 6.07 21.92 -7.40
CA GLY A 230 5.02 22.28 -8.36
C GLY A 230 5.34 22.01 -9.82
N GLY A 231 6.51 21.46 -10.14
CA GLY A 231 6.88 21.10 -11.51
C GLY A 231 6.25 19.79 -11.96
N LYS A 232 6.21 19.56 -13.25
CA LYS A 232 5.76 18.32 -13.87
C LYS A 232 6.94 17.67 -14.59
N VAL A 233 7.14 16.36 -14.38
CA VAL A 233 8.20 15.60 -15.05
C VAL A 233 7.57 14.68 -16.09
N THR A 234 8.02 14.79 -17.35
CA THR A 234 7.57 13.98 -18.50
C THR A 234 8.70 13.08 -18.98
#